data_849f2f61a8358c36129c43a9154e8baa
#
_entry.id   849f2f61a8358c36129c43a9154e8baa
#
_cell.length_a   1.000
_cell.length_b   1.000
_cell.length_c   1.000
_cell.angle_alpha   90.00
_cell.angle_beta   90.00
_cell.angle_gamma   90.00
#
_symmetry.space_group_name_H-M   'P 1'
#
loop_
_entity.id
_entity.type
_entity.pdbx_description
1 polymer ?
#
loop_
_entity_poly.entity_id
_entity_poly.type
_entity_poly.pdbx_seq_one_letter_code
_entity_poly.pdbx_strand_id
1 'polypeptide(L)'
;PNDSVMIITIDEKEYLHLGCLLEELFPEARIQMISTMINPAIVARAGEFGRSGEYIFFLYFGEASPQRVKINREWVSDRGRTHTGNIRWDLLKRSGTGATRKDSPGGFYPIYINPESGKIEKVGEPLPEGVSDAPQIEGLYCLLPIRNDGSEGRWQWSTTTLIDGLKEGRVKVGGDSRRGFTVYRLARAEFAKVVNGEFEISGRGVNNEILVDDIDTEYVLAVPGDIWKTASHDSTQYGSRLLGNIFGEKRFTFPKSVYAVMDCLYFCTAYKPNALIVDFFAGSGTTLHAVNLLNAMDNGNRRCIMVTNNEVSDD
;
A
#
# COMPACT_ATOMS: atom_id res chain seq x y z
N PRO A 1 2.59 -25.55 8.64
CA PRO A 1 2.04 -24.49 9.50
C PRO A 1 0.90 -23.77 8.78
N ASN A 2 -0.11 -23.30 9.50
CA ASN A 2 -1.28 -22.61 8.94
C ASN A 2 -0.99 -21.23 8.36
N ASP A 3 0.26 -20.85 8.20
CA ASP A 3 0.72 -19.57 7.67
C ASP A 3 1.91 -19.71 6.72
N SER A 4 2.05 -20.88 6.10
CA SER A 4 3.12 -21.17 5.13
C SER A 4 2.80 -20.62 3.75
N VAL A 5 3.86 -20.28 3.01
CA VAL A 5 3.77 -19.89 1.60
C VAL A 5 4.75 -20.75 0.80
N MET A 6 4.27 -21.33 -0.31
CA MET A 6 5.13 -21.94 -1.32
C MET A 6 5.27 -20.99 -2.49
N ILE A 7 6.50 -20.80 -2.98
CA ILE A 7 6.82 -19.89 -4.09
C ILE A 7 7.54 -20.70 -5.15
N ILE A 8 7.05 -20.67 -6.40
CA ILE A 8 7.63 -21.41 -7.51
C ILE A 8 7.80 -20.46 -8.69
N THR A 9 9.01 -20.34 -9.20
CA THR A 9 9.32 -19.58 -10.41
C THR A 9 9.38 -20.52 -11.61
N ILE A 10 8.73 -20.13 -12.70
CA ILE A 10 8.62 -20.97 -13.91
C ILE A 10 8.65 -20.10 -15.16
N ASP A 11 9.10 -20.67 -16.28
CA ASP A 11 9.09 -20.01 -17.57
C ASP A 11 7.75 -20.12 -18.32
N GLU A 12 7.67 -19.48 -19.48
CA GLU A 12 6.47 -19.46 -20.32
C GLU A 12 6.12 -20.78 -21.00
N LYS A 13 6.97 -21.80 -20.91
CA LYS A 13 6.71 -23.11 -21.56
C LYS A 13 5.84 -24.02 -20.69
N GLU A 14 6.12 -24.04 -19.39
CA GLU A 14 5.55 -25.01 -18.47
C GLU A 14 4.56 -24.41 -17.45
N TYR A 15 4.37 -23.08 -17.43
CA TYR A 15 3.56 -22.45 -16.41
C TYR A 15 2.08 -22.90 -16.39
N LEU A 16 1.51 -23.24 -17.57
CA LEU A 16 0.13 -23.75 -17.65
C LEU A 16 0.00 -25.12 -17.03
N HIS A 17 0.93 -26.04 -17.38
CA HIS A 17 0.95 -27.39 -16.82
C HIS A 17 1.19 -27.36 -15.31
N LEU A 18 2.13 -26.51 -14.86
CA LEU A 18 2.39 -26.31 -13.44
C LEU A 18 1.16 -25.77 -12.73
N GLY A 19 0.48 -24.76 -13.29
CA GLY A 19 -0.74 -24.21 -12.69
C GLY A 19 -1.81 -25.25 -12.44
N CYS A 20 -2.13 -26.08 -13.45
CA CYS A 20 -3.08 -27.18 -13.31
C CYS A 20 -2.64 -28.20 -12.26
N LEU A 21 -1.36 -28.58 -12.26
CA LEU A 21 -0.79 -29.51 -11.28
C LEU A 21 -0.90 -28.98 -9.85
N LEU A 22 -0.64 -27.69 -9.64
CA LEU A 22 -0.72 -27.06 -8.33
C LEU A 22 -2.15 -27.01 -7.80
N GLU A 23 -3.15 -26.74 -8.66
CA GLU A 23 -4.57 -26.79 -8.30
C GLU A 23 -5.01 -28.21 -7.90
N GLU A 24 -4.49 -29.24 -8.59
CA GLU A 24 -4.78 -30.64 -8.29
C GLU A 24 -4.14 -31.09 -6.97
N LEU A 25 -2.86 -30.73 -6.76
CA LEU A 25 -2.08 -31.18 -5.59
C LEU A 25 -2.44 -30.43 -4.30
N PHE A 26 -2.85 -29.15 -4.41
CA PHE A 26 -3.08 -28.26 -3.28
C PHE A 26 -4.44 -27.57 -3.35
N PRO A 27 -5.55 -28.31 -3.40
CA PRO A 27 -6.89 -27.72 -3.55
C PRO A 27 -7.30 -26.81 -2.39
N GLU A 28 -6.63 -26.92 -1.23
CA GLU A 28 -6.85 -26.07 -0.06
C GLU A 28 -6.06 -24.75 -0.10
N ALA A 29 -5.07 -24.62 -0.99
CA ALA A 29 -4.24 -23.43 -1.08
C ALA A 29 -4.91 -22.35 -1.94
N ARG A 30 -4.69 -21.09 -1.57
CA ARG A 30 -5.01 -19.96 -2.45
C ARG A 30 -3.82 -19.74 -3.38
N ILE A 31 -4.03 -19.95 -4.68
CA ILE A 31 -2.98 -19.88 -5.70
C ILE A 31 -3.08 -18.54 -6.42
N GLN A 32 -1.97 -17.83 -6.53
CA GLN A 32 -1.87 -16.60 -7.29
C GLN A 32 -0.64 -16.64 -8.18
N MET A 33 -0.81 -16.30 -9.46
CA MET A 33 0.28 -16.17 -10.41
C MET A 33 0.66 -14.69 -10.59
N ILE A 34 1.95 -14.40 -10.55
CA ILE A 34 2.55 -13.09 -10.79
C ILE A 34 3.37 -13.15 -12.08
N SER A 35 3.29 -12.11 -12.92
CA SER A 35 4.21 -11.91 -14.03
C SER A 35 5.34 -10.97 -13.62
N THR A 36 6.59 -11.38 -13.80
CA THR A 36 7.75 -10.52 -13.51
C THR A 36 8.61 -10.28 -14.74
N MET A 37 9.06 -9.05 -14.95
CA MET A 37 9.97 -8.70 -16.03
C MET A 37 11.41 -9.01 -15.60
N ILE A 38 12.03 -10.02 -16.23
CA ILE A 38 13.39 -10.46 -15.90
C ILE A 38 14.45 -9.97 -16.90
N ASN A 39 14.03 -9.42 -18.03
CA ASN A 39 14.92 -8.88 -19.05
C ASN A 39 14.29 -7.69 -19.78
N PRO A 40 14.58 -6.45 -19.36
CA PRO A 40 14.07 -5.24 -20.01
C PRO A 40 14.52 -5.07 -21.46
N ALA A 41 15.67 -5.67 -21.82
CA ALA A 41 16.25 -5.58 -23.17
C ALA A 41 15.53 -6.46 -24.21
N ILE A 42 14.61 -7.32 -23.76
CA ILE A 42 13.82 -8.23 -24.61
C ILE A 42 14.69 -9.16 -25.46
N VAL A 43 14.57 -10.45 -25.28
CA VAL A 43 15.22 -11.44 -26.13
C VAL A 43 14.36 -11.69 -27.36
N ALA A 44 14.83 -11.24 -28.54
CA ALA A 44 14.13 -11.43 -29.80
C ALA A 44 14.04 -12.93 -30.16
N ARG A 45 12.88 -13.34 -30.69
CA ARG A 45 12.63 -14.67 -31.22
C ARG A 45 12.08 -14.59 -32.64
N ALA A 46 12.53 -15.49 -33.50
CA ALA A 46 12.05 -15.51 -34.87
C ALA A 46 10.60 -16.00 -34.92
N GLY A 47 9.71 -15.16 -35.46
CA GLY A 47 8.29 -15.51 -35.64
C GLY A 47 7.42 -15.41 -34.36
N GLU A 48 7.98 -14.95 -33.23
CA GLU A 48 7.27 -14.83 -31.95
C GLU A 48 7.52 -13.46 -31.32
N PHE A 49 6.71 -13.11 -30.33
CA PHE A 49 7.03 -11.97 -29.46
C PHE A 49 8.31 -12.24 -28.64
N GLY A 50 9.12 -11.21 -28.47
CA GLY A 50 10.34 -11.29 -27.70
C GLY A 50 10.05 -11.63 -26.21
N ARG A 51 10.90 -12.47 -25.62
CA ARG A 51 10.80 -12.84 -24.21
C ARG A 51 11.36 -11.72 -23.33
N SER A 52 10.56 -11.30 -22.33
CA SER A 52 10.98 -10.32 -21.33
C SER A 52 10.62 -10.73 -19.89
N GLY A 53 9.78 -11.74 -19.72
CA GLY A 53 9.21 -12.09 -18.44
C GLY A 53 9.30 -13.57 -18.08
N GLU A 54 9.00 -13.83 -16.81
CA GLU A 54 8.76 -15.15 -16.21
C GLU A 54 7.55 -15.08 -15.29
N TYR A 55 7.08 -16.24 -14.82
CA TYR A 55 5.94 -16.35 -13.92
C TYR A 55 6.39 -16.83 -12.55
N ILE A 56 5.67 -16.38 -11.52
CA ILE A 56 5.87 -16.77 -10.13
C ILE A 56 4.52 -17.19 -9.57
N PHE A 57 4.41 -18.43 -9.10
CA PHE A 57 3.25 -18.90 -8.36
C PHE A 57 3.49 -18.74 -6.87
N PHE A 58 2.52 -18.13 -6.20
CA PHE A 58 2.42 -18.07 -4.75
C PHE A 58 1.24 -18.93 -4.32
N LEU A 59 1.50 -19.90 -3.46
CA LEU A 59 0.48 -20.74 -2.81
C LEU A 59 0.43 -20.37 -1.34
N TYR A 60 -0.70 -19.85 -0.91
CA TYR A 60 -0.92 -19.43 0.47
C TYR A 60 -1.74 -20.48 1.20
N PHE A 61 -1.19 -21.03 2.28
CA PHE A 61 -1.83 -22.04 3.11
C PHE A 61 -2.43 -21.39 4.37
N GLY A 62 -3.67 -21.78 4.71
CA GLY A 62 -4.38 -21.26 5.87
C GLY A 62 -4.49 -19.73 5.89
N GLU A 63 -3.95 -19.10 6.93
CA GLU A 63 -4.01 -17.65 7.14
C GLU A 63 -2.90 -16.87 6.40
N ALA A 64 -2.02 -17.57 5.67
CA ALA A 64 -0.94 -16.90 4.94
C ALA A 64 -1.49 -15.91 3.92
N SER A 65 -0.84 -14.78 3.77
CA SER A 65 -1.21 -13.74 2.78
C SER A 65 -0.02 -12.84 2.48
N PRO A 66 -0.01 -12.16 1.33
CA PRO A 66 1.00 -11.15 1.06
C PRO A 66 0.85 -10.01 2.06
N GLN A 67 1.98 -9.55 2.56
CA GLN A 67 2.06 -8.52 3.59
C GLN A 67 2.14 -7.13 2.96
N ARG A 68 1.46 -6.16 3.57
CA ARG A 68 1.66 -4.76 3.21
C ARG A 68 3.00 -4.31 3.76
N VAL A 69 3.88 -3.93 2.88
CA VAL A 69 5.25 -3.53 3.23
C VAL A 69 5.60 -2.19 2.60
N LYS A 70 6.66 -1.57 3.09
CA LYS A 70 7.21 -0.35 2.54
C LYS A 70 7.89 -0.67 1.21
N ILE A 71 7.29 -0.23 0.10
CA ILE A 71 7.77 -0.45 -1.27
C ILE A 71 8.00 0.89 -1.98
N ASN A 72 8.95 0.93 -2.91
CA ASN A 72 9.19 2.08 -3.76
C ASN A 72 7.97 2.36 -4.65
N ARG A 73 7.73 3.60 -5.01
CA ARG A 73 6.60 4.03 -5.87
C ARG A 73 6.60 3.41 -7.26
N GLU A 74 7.73 2.93 -7.76
CA GLU A 74 7.80 2.20 -9.04
C GLU A 74 6.93 0.94 -9.07
N TRP A 75 6.62 0.37 -7.89
CA TRP A 75 5.74 -0.79 -7.72
C TRP A 75 4.26 -0.49 -7.91
N VAL A 76 3.87 0.77 -7.83
CA VAL A 76 2.48 1.21 -7.91
C VAL A 76 2.30 2.15 -9.09
N SER A 77 1.32 1.86 -9.97
CA SER A 77 1.06 2.71 -11.11
C SER A 77 0.46 4.05 -10.68
N ASP A 78 0.87 5.16 -11.30
CA ASP A 78 0.37 6.51 -11.03
C ASP A 78 -1.14 6.69 -11.23
N ARG A 79 -1.83 5.74 -11.85
CA ARG A 79 -3.26 5.77 -12.14
C ARG A 79 -4.12 5.00 -11.14
N GLY A 80 -3.54 4.23 -10.26
CA GLY A 80 -4.25 3.65 -9.11
C GLY A 80 -4.51 4.74 -8.07
N ARG A 81 -5.61 4.64 -7.32
CA ARG A 81 -5.79 5.40 -6.07
C ARG A 81 -4.71 4.94 -5.10
N THR A 82 -3.49 5.41 -5.30
CA THR A 82 -2.41 5.20 -4.38
C THR A 82 -2.84 5.85 -3.07
N HIS A 83 -3.07 5.04 -2.05
CA HIS A 83 -2.93 5.52 -0.70
C HIS A 83 -1.45 5.90 -0.59
N THR A 84 -1.14 7.14 -0.98
CA THR A 84 0.10 7.78 -0.53
C THR A 84 0.12 7.56 0.97
N GLY A 85 1.25 7.14 1.54
CA GLY A 85 1.37 6.73 2.94
C GLY A 85 0.84 7.72 4.01
N ASN A 86 0.07 8.71 3.61
CA ASN A 86 -0.61 9.71 4.41
C ASN A 86 -2.03 9.27 4.75
N ILE A 87 -2.48 9.63 5.93
CA ILE A 87 -3.86 9.49 6.35
C ILE A 87 -4.78 10.15 5.33
N ARG A 88 -5.80 9.43 4.90
CA ARG A 88 -6.79 9.95 3.96
C ARG A 88 -7.85 10.76 4.69
N TRP A 89 -7.83 12.06 4.47
CA TRP A 89 -8.84 12.99 4.92
C TRP A 89 -9.93 13.16 3.85
N ASP A 90 -11.18 12.83 4.20
CA ASP A 90 -12.35 13.05 3.34
C ASP A 90 -12.99 14.41 3.65
N LEU A 91 -13.64 15.01 2.65
CA LEU A 91 -14.43 16.22 2.87
C LEU A 91 -15.55 15.96 3.89
N LEU A 92 -15.75 16.86 4.85
CA LEU A 92 -16.91 16.80 5.76
C LEU A 92 -18.21 17.14 5.00
N LYS A 93 -18.13 18.04 4.01
CA LYS A 93 -19.28 18.39 3.15
C LYS A 93 -19.63 17.20 2.24
N ARG A 94 -20.90 16.79 2.23
CA ARG A 94 -21.37 15.72 1.36
C ARG A 94 -21.36 16.16 -0.10
N SER A 95 -20.95 15.26 -1.00
CA SER A 95 -21.02 15.43 -2.45
C SER A 95 -21.76 14.25 -3.09
N GLY A 96 -22.25 14.43 -4.32
CA GLY A 96 -22.98 13.41 -5.07
C GLY A 96 -24.42 13.22 -4.59
N THR A 97 -24.92 12.00 -4.72
CA THR A 97 -26.31 11.66 -4.34
C THR A 97 -26.56 11.84 -2.84
N GLY A 98 -27.69 12.44 -2.49
CA GLY A 98 -28.06 12.68 -1.09
C GLY A 98 -27.23 13.80 -0.44
N ALA A 99 -26.76 14.79 -1.21
CA ALA A 99 -25.89 15.87 -0.74
C ALA A 99 -26.65 17.16 -0.37
N THR A 100 -27.95 17.21 -0.54
CA THR A 100 -28.75 18.40 -0.25
C THR A 100 -29.22 18.43 1.19
N ARG A 101 -29.53 19.62 1.69
CA ARG A 101 -30.15 19.81 3.02
C ARG A 101 -31.43 19.00 3.20
N LYS A 102 -32.25 18.87 2.14
CA LYS A 102 -33.50 18.11 2.15
C LYS A 102 -33.30 16.64 2.48
N ASP A 103 -32.16 16.07 2.06
CA ASP A 103 -31.81 14.66 2.31
C ASP A 103 -31.51 14.40 3.80
N SER A 104 -31.01 15.41 4.51
CA SER A 104 -30.75 15.33 5.96
C SER A 104 -30.72 16.74 6.58
N PRO A 105 -31.84 17.26 7.01
CA PRO A 105 -31.96 18.65 7.53
C PRO A 105 -31.03 18.92 8.72
N GLY A 106 -30.84 17.95 9.60
CA GLY A 106 -29.92 18.04 10.74
C GLY A 106 -28.45 18.16 10.37
N GLY A 107 -28.10 17.98 9.10
CA GLY A 107 -26.73 18.17 8.56
C GLY A 107 -26.44 19.60 8.10
N PHE A 108 -27.39 20.54 8.23
CA PHE A 108 -27.19 21.95 7.86
C PHE A 108 -27.05 22.82 9.11
N TYR A 109 -25.80 23.00 9.54
CA TYR A 109 -25.46 23.79 10.73
C TYR A 109 -24.15 24.57 10.49
N PRO A 110 -23.96 25.72 11.20
CA PRO A 110 -22.74 26.52 11.05
C PRO A 110 -21.58 25.95 11.85
N ILE A 111 -20.38 26.07 11.27
CA ILE A 111 -19.10 25.84 11.93
C ILE A 111 -18.39 27.19 12.01
N TYR A 112 -18.03 27.62 13.22
CA TYR A 112 -17.35 28.89 13.46
C TYR A 112 -15.87 28.69 13.63
N ILE A 113 -15.10 29.34 12.77
CA ILE A 113 -13.64 29.14 12.63
C ILE A 113 -12.95 30.47 12.92
N ASN A 114 -11.92 30.43 13.73
CA ASN A 114 -11.04 31.57 13.90
C ASN A 114 -10.28 31.83 12.58
N PRO A 115 -10.43 33.01 11.96
CA PRO A 115 -9.88 33.28 10.63
C PRO A 115 -8.36 33.36 10.57
N GLU A 116 -7.68 33.57 11.71
CA GLU A 116 -6.23 33.66 11.79
C GLU A 116 -5.58 32.29 12.00
N SER A 117 -6.14 31.49 12.92
CA SER A 117 -5.57 30.19 13.31
C SER A 117 -6.16 29.00 12.55
N GLY A 118 -7.33 29.14 11.93
CA GLY A 118 -8.07 28.02 11.36
C GLY A 118 -8.71 27.10 12.41
N LYS A 119 -8.73 27.51 13.69
CA LYS A 119 -9.31 26.71 14.78
C LYS A 119 -10.82 26.78 14.76
N ILE A 120 -11.49 25.63 14.90
CA ILE A 120 -12.93 25.57 15.13
C ILE A 120 -13.20 25.97 16.59
N GLU A 121 -13.80 27.13 16.78
CA GLU A 121 -14.12 27.64 18.13
C GLU A 121 -15.50 27.20 18.59
N LYS A 122 -16.45 27.02 17.64
CA LYS A 122 -17.80 26.61 17.98
C LYS A 122 -18.46 25.83 16.83
N VAL A 123 -19.20 24.80 17.18
CA VAL A 123 -20.14 24.10 16.30
C VAL A 123 -21.55 24.55 16.71
N GLY A 124 -22.27 25.13 15.76
CA GLY A 124 -23.66 25.61 16.02
C GLY A 124 -24.69 24.49 15.89
N GLU A 125 -25.91 24.79 16.29
CA GLU A 125 -27.04 23.88 16.15
C GLU A 125 -27.55 23.84 14.71
N PRO A 126 -28.22 22.74 14.27
CA PRO A 126 -28.88 22.70 12.98
C PRO A 126 -29.87 23.84 12.79
N LEU A 127 -29.77 24.52 11.66
CA LEU A 127 -30.67 25.63 11.36
C LEU A 127 -32.08 25.11 11.02
N PRO A 128 -33.13 25.76 11.52
CA PRO A 128 -34.53 25.41 11.20
C PRO A 128 -34.79 25.44 9.69
N GLU A 129 -35.75 24.68 9.22
CA GLU A 129 -36.15 24.68 7.81
C GLU A 129 -36.57 26.09 7.37
N GLY A 130 -36.08 26.52 6.19
CA GLY A 130 -36.34 27.87 5.66
C GLY A 130 -35.39 28.94 6.20
N VAL A 131 -34.53 28.64 7.14
CA VAL A 131 -33.48 29.55 7.63
C VAL A 131 -32.16 29.22 6.97
N SER A 132 -31.64 30.08 6.08
CA SER A 132 -30.42 29.88 5.31
C SER A 132 -29.22 30.59 5.93
N ASP A 133 -29.45 31.60 6.73
CA ASP A 133 -28.41 32.43 7.35
C ASP A 133 -28.20 32.04 8.82
N ALA A 134 -26.95 31.78 9.15
CA ALA A 134 -26.56 31.50 10.52
C ALA A 134 -26.25 32.78 11.29
N PRO A 135 -26.51 32.80 12.62
CA PRO A 135 -26.10 33.92 13.47
C PRO A 135 -24.59 34.22 13.29
N GLN A 136 -24.27 35.48 13.07
CA GLN A 136 -22.85 35.89 12.98
C GLN A 136 -22.28 36.02 14.39
N ILE A 137 -21.03 35.58 14.55
CA ILE A 137 -20.24 35.76 15.77
C ILE A 137 -19.06 36.65 15.43
N GLU A 138 -18.91 37.76 16.16
CA GLU A 138 -17.84 38.72 15.93
C GLU A 138 -16.46 38.05 16.04
N GLY A 139 -15.60 38.34 15.06
CA GLY A 139 -14.25 37.77 15.00
C GLY A 139 -14.16 36.34 14.48
N LEU A 140 -15.30 35.68 14.15
CA LEU A 140 -15.27 34.31 13.64
C LEU A 140 -15.83 34.21 12.21
N TYR A 141 -15.21 33.32 11.43
CA TYR A 141 -15.71 32.96 10.11
C TYR A 141 -16.81 31.91 10.25
N CYS A 142 -17.98 32.20 9.71
CA CYS A 142 -19.13 31.27 9.72
C CYS A 142 -19.11 30.43 8.44
N LEU A 143 -18.89 29.14 8.58
CA LEU A 143 -18.90 28.18 7.47
C LEU A 143 -20.17 27.36 7.48
N LEU A 144 -20.95 27.44 6.39
CA LEU A 144 -22.09 26.59 6.10
C LEU A 144 -21.78 25.62 4.95
N PRO A 145 -22.46 24.47 4.84
CA PRO A 145 -22.23 23.48 3.79
C PRO A 145 -22.90 23.88 2.47
N ILE A 146 -22.56 25.06 1.95
CA ILE A 146 -23.08 25.54 0.66
C ILE A 146 -22.37 24.77 -0.47
N ARG A 147 -23.13 24.34 -1.48
CA ARG A 147 -22.64 23.64 -2.65
C ARG A 147 -22.07 24.63 -3.67
N ASN A 148 -21.31 24.12 -4.64
CA ASN A 148 -20.66 24.95 -5.66
C ASN A 148 -21.68 25.69 -6.55
N ASP A 149 -22.89 25.16 -6.67
CA ASP A 149 -24.01 25.78 -7.40
C ASP A 149 -24.81 26.80 -6.55
N GLY A 150 -24.32 27.09 -5.33
CA GLY A 150 -24.98 28.01 -4.40
C GLY A 150 -26.15 27.41 -3.62
N SER A 151 -26.51 26.16 -3.86
CA SER A 151 -27.62 25.50 -3.16
C SER A 151 -27.17 25.00 -1.77
N GLU A 152 -28.15 24.80 -0.88
CA GLU A 152 -27.92 24.29 0.47
C GLU A 152 -27.55 22.79 0.42
N GLY A 153 -26.36 22.51 0.87
CA GLY A 153 -25.86 21.16 1.04
C GLY A 153 -26.05 20.64 2.46
N ARG A 154 -25.21 19.68 2.85
CA ARG A 154 -25.18 19.18 4.23
C ARG A 154 -23.80 18.68 4.61
N TRP A 155 -23.53 18.67 5.89
CA TRP A 155 -22.41 17.94 6.46
C TRP A 155 -22.69 16.43 6.50
N GLN A 156 -21.66 15.61 6.47
CA GLN A 156 -21.79 14.15 6.58
C GLN A 156 -21.97 13.68 8.03
N TRP A 157 -21.56 14.49 8.99
CA TRP A 157 -21.64 14.23 10.41
C TRP A 157 -22.67 15.14 11.08
N SER A 158 -23.31 14.65 12.15
CA SER A 158 -24.09 15.49 13.06
C SER A 158 -23.17 16.38 13.88
N THR A 159 -23.74 17.38 14.53
CA THR A 159 -23.00 18.27 15.46
C THR A 159 -22.28 17.48 16.54
N THR A 160 -22.94 16.50 17.14
CA THR A 160 -22.36 15.62 18.17
C THR A 160 -21.19 14.83 17.63
N THR A 161 -21.36 14.20 16.45
CA THR A 161 -20.27 13.42 15.80
C THR A 161 -19.07 14.29 15.45
N LEU A 162 -19.31 15.55 15.04
CA LEU A 162 -18.24 16.49 14.75
C LEU A 162 -17.46 16.88 16.01
N ILE A 163 -18.18 17.17 17.11
CA ILE A 163 -17.57 17.51 18.41
C ILE A 163 -16.74 16.34 18.94
N ASP A 164 -17.25 15.12 18.86
CA ASP A 164 -16.49 13.94 19.26
C ASP A 164 -15.29 13.71 18.34
N GLY A 165 -15.46 13.93 17.04
CA GLY A 165 -14.37 13.87 16.08
C GLY A 165 -13.26 14.89 16.36
N LEU A 166 -13.57 16.08 16.83
CA LEU A 166 -12.58 17.07 17.29
C LEU A 166 -11.79 16.57 18.51
N LYS A 167 -12.47 15.97 19.49
CA LYS A 167 -11.81 15.39 20.67
C LYS A 167 -10.89 14.23 20.30
N GLU A 168 -11.30 13.39 19.37
CA GLU A 168 -10.54 12.23 18.89
C GLU A 168 -9.40 12.61 17.93
N GLY A 169 -9.38 13.84 17.42
CA GLY A 169 -8.37 14.28 16.43
C GLY A 169 -8.72 13.87 15.00
N ARG A 170 -9.98 13.70 14.70
CA ARG A 170 -10.52 13.25 13.41
C ARG A 170 -11.09 14.37 12.55
N VAL A 171 -10.83 15.62 12.89
CA VAL A 171 -11.29 16.81 12.16
C VAL A 171 -10.10 17.69 11.83
N LYS A 172 -10.01 18.08 10.57
CA LYS A 172 -8.96 18.97 10.03
C LYS A 172 -9.62 20.12 9.28
N VAL A 173 -9.07 21.31 9.45
CA VAL A 173 -9.45 22.50 8.67
C VAL A 173 -8.34 22.84 7.69
N GLY A 174 -8.70 23.08 6.45
CA GLY A 174 -7.80 23.59 5.42
C GLY A 174 -8.34 24.86 4.79
N GLY A 175 -7.49 25.56 4.04
CA GLY A 175 -7.82 26.85 3.47
C GLY A 175 -7.48 28.02 4.41
N ASP A 176 -7.92 29.20 4.04
CA ASP A 176 -7.68 30.45 4.78
C ASP A 176 -8.88 31.40 4.61
N SER A 177 -8.83 32.55 5.30
CA SER A 177 -9.89 33.55 5.24
C SER A 177 -10.07 34.21 3.86
N ARG A 178 -9.07 34.15 2.97
CA ARG A 178 -9.12 34.74 1.62
C ARG A 178 -9.74 33.78 0.59
N ARG A 179 -9.40 32.49 0.69
CA ARG A 179 -9.83 31.43 -0.24
C ARG A 179 -11.06 30.67 0.28
N GLY A 180 -11.41 30.88 1.53
CA GLY A 180 -12.42 30.14 2.26
C GLY A 180 -11.87 28.89 2.96
N PHE A 181 -12.57 28.48 4.01
CA PHE A 181 -12.21 27.29 4.78
C PHE A 181 -12.91 26.04 4.26
N THR A 182 -12.25 24.92 4.43
CA THR A 182 -12.79 23.59 4.12
C THR A 182 -12.53 22.67 5.30
N VAL A 183 -13.59 21.98 5.76
CA VAL A 183 -13.48 21.01 6.85
C VAL A 183 -13.39 19.60 6.30
N TYR A 184 -12.41 18.86 6.79
CA TYR A 184 -12.17 17.47 6.47
C TYR A 184 -12.43 16.60 7.70
N ARG A 185 -12.77 15.35 7.45
CA ARG A 185 -13.01 14.32 8.46
C ARG A 185 -12.13 13.10 8.22
N LEU A 186 -11.74 12.43 9.27
CA LEU A 186 -11.11 11.11 9.21
C LEU A 186 -12.20 10.05 9.42
N ALA A 187 -12.43 9.22 8.40
CA ALA A 187 -13.41 8.14 8.46
C ALA A 187 -13.01 7.10 9.51
N ARG A 188 -13.99 6.37 10.10
CA ARG A 188 -13.71 5.37 11.15
C ARG A 188 -12.72 4.29 10.69
N ALA A 189 -12.86 3.80 9.45
CA ALA A 189 -11.95 2.80 8.91
C ALA A 189 -10.51 3.33 8.77
N GLU A 190 -10.34 4.60 8.41
CA GLU A 190 -9.02 5.22 8.32
C GLU A 190 -8.45 5.52 9.71
N PHE A 191 -9.29 5.96 10.65
CA PHE A 191 -8.89 6.16 12.04
C PHE A 191 -8.49 4.86 12.73
N ALA A 192 -9.16 3.75 12.41
CA ALA A 192 -8.78 2.42 12.94
C ALA A 192 -7.34 2.04 12.57
N LYS A 193 -6.85 2.43 11.40
CA LYS A 193 -5.45 2.21 10.99
C LYS A 193 -4.46 2.94 11.90
N VAL A 194 -4.82 4.17 12.32
CA VAL A 194 -4.01 4.94 13.28
C VAL A 194 -3.98 4.24 14.64
N VAL A 195 -5.15 3.82 15.13
CA VAL A 195 -5.28 3.10 16.41
C VAL A 195 -4.53 1.78 16.39
N ASN A 196 -4.51 1.08 15.26
CA ASN A 196 -3.78 -0.17 15.06
C ASN A 196 -2.27 0.02 14.82
N GLY A 197 -1.77 1.27 14.84
CA GLY A 197 -0.34 1.56 14.69
C GLY A 197 0.17 1.46 13.24
N GLU A 198 -0.72 1.48 12.24
CA GLU A 198 -0.30 1.53 10.83
C GLU A 198 0.34 2.90 10.45
N PHE A 199 0.10 3.94 11.26
CA PHE A 199 0.67 5.26 11.14
C PHE A 199 1.27 5.70 12.47
N GLU A 200 2.48 6.24 12.43
CA GLU A 200 3.10 6.87 13.58
C GLU A 200 2.58 8.31 13.73
N ILE A 201 2.07 8.62 14.92
CA ILE A 201 1.56 9.96 15.22
C ILE A 201 2.74 10.86 15.60
N SER A 202 3.04 11.86 14.75
CA SER A 202 4.11 12.83 15.01
C SER A 202 3.64 14.01 15.86
N GLY A 203 2.34 14.23 15.99
CA GLY A 203 1.80 15.34 16.77
C GLY A 203 0.30 15.56 16.63
N ARG A 204 -0.13 16.75 17.08
CA ARG A 204 -1.50 17.22 16.96
C ARG A 204 -1.51 18.64 16.39
N GLY A 205 -2.44 18.89 15.47
CA GLY A 205 -2.63 20.22 14.90
C GLY A 205 -3.55 21.13 15.73
N VAL A 206 -3.90 22.28 15.16
CA VAL A 206 -4.67 23.34 15.85
C VAL A 206 -6.08 22.93 16.25
N ASN A 207 -6.71 22.01 15.53
CA ASN A 207 -8.00 21.40 15.83
C ASN A 207 -7.85 20.05 16.52
N ASN A 208 -6.72 19.77 17.16
CA ASN A 208 -6.35 18.49 17.73
C ASN A 208 -6.24 17.38 16.67
N GLU A 209 -6.24 17.72 15.38
CA GLU A 209 -6.13 16.72 14.32
C GLU A 209 -4.84 15.93 14.43
N ILE A 210 -4.94 14.65 14.12
CA ILE A 210 -3.81 13.75 14.10
C ILE A 210 -2.86 14.18 12.98
N LEU A 211 -1.61 14.45 13.34
CA LEU A 211 -0.50 14.63 12.40
C LEU A 211 0.28 13.32 12.33
N VAL A 212 0.56 12.86 11.14
CA VAL A 212 1.48 11.77 10.88
C VAL A 212 2.66 12.34 10.13
N ASP A 213 3.84 11.82 10.38
CA ASP A 213 4.99 12.21 9.58
C ASP A 213 4.72 11.88 8.12
N ASP A 214 5.10 12.81 7.23
CA ASP A 214 5.15 12.50 5.81
C ASP A 214 6.08 11.29 5.66
N ILE A 215 5.48 10.12 5.49
CA ILE A 215 6.23 8.95 5.10
C ILE A 215 6.95 9.36 3.82
N ASP A 216 8.24 9.21 3.84
CA ASP A 216 9.18 9.41 2.74
C ASP A 216 8.44 9.26 1.39
N THR A 217 8.37 10.35 0.63
CA THR A 217 7.57 10.41 -0.61
C THR A 217 8.01 9.39 -1.66
N GLU A 218 9.15 8.76 -1.44
CA GLU A 218 9.74 7.72 -2.29
C GLU A 218 9.11 6.34 -2.08
N TYR A 219 8.50 6.09 -0.89
CA TYR A 219 7.93 4.78 -0.52
C TYR A 219 6.44 4.87 -0.22
N VAL A 220 5.78 3.73 -0.37
CA VAL A 220 4.38 3.52 0.01
C VAL A 220 4.21 2.20 0.76
N LEU A 221 3.28 2.16 1.72
CA LEU A 221 2.92 0.93 2.42
C LEU A 221 1.81 0.22 1.64
N ALA A 222 2.16 -0.79 0.85
CA ALA A 222 1.22 -1.49 -0.03
C ALA A 222 1.59 -2.96 -0.24
N VAL A 223 0.64 -3.71 -0.80
CA VAL A 223 0.90 -4.97 -1.51
C VAL A 223 1.00 -4.60 -2.98
N PRO A 224 2.04 -5.02 -3.71
CA PRO A 224 2.15 -4.73 -5.13
C PRO A 224 1.06 -5.45 -5.94
N GLY A 225 0.84 -5.00 -7.19
CA GLY A 225 0.03 -5.73 -8.15
C GLY A 225 0.68 -7.03 -8.61
N ASP A 226 0.01 -7.74 -9.50
CA ASP A 226 0.44 -9.04 -10.05
C ASP A 226 1.33 -8.94 -11.29
N ILE A 227 1.70 -7.73 -11.69
CA ILE A 227 2.64 -7.45 -12.79
C ILE A 227 3.83 -6.66 -12.26
N TRP A 228 4.97 -7.31 -12.13
CA TRP A 228 6.19 -6.74 -11.59
C TRP A 228 7.12 -6.26 -12.69
N LYS A 229 7.41 -4.97 -12.73
CA LYS A 229 8.23 -4.31 -13.77
C LYS A 229 9.43 -3.56 -13.21
N THR A 230 9.91 -3.97 -12.06
CA THR A 230 11.05 -3.30 -11.41
C THR A 230 12.37 -3.63 -12.11
N ALA A 231 13.23 -2.62 -12.27
CA ALA A 231 14.52 -2.78 -12.91
C ALA A 231 15.46 -3.73 -12.15
N SER A 232 15.29 -3.84 -10.84
CA SER A 232 16.05 -4.74 -9.96
C SER A 232 15.80 -6.23 -10.24
N HIS A 233 14.73 -6.58 -10.97
CA HIS A 233 14.44 -7.96 -11.34
C HIS A 233 15.21 -8.45 -12.58
N ASP A 234 16.00 -7.60 -13.22
CA ASP A 234 16.85 -8.00 -14.35
C ASP A 234 17.82 -9.12 -13.94
N SER A 235 17.56 -10.34 -14.45
CA SER A 235 18.36 -11.53 -14.16
C SER A 235 19.76 -11.48 -14.77
N THR A 236 19.97 -10.68 -15.83
CA THR A 236 21.28 -10.47 -16.43
C THR A 236 22.17 -9.65 -15.50
N GLN A 237 21.64 -8.55 -14.96
CA GLN A 237 22.39 -7.65 -14.08
C GLN A 237 22.56 -8.25 -12.69
N TYR A 238 21.44 -8.65 -12.07
CA TYR A 238 21.38 -9.02 -10.65
C TYR A 238 21.34 -10.54 -10.41
N GLY A 239 21.48 -11.31 -11.47
CA GLY A 239 21.74 -12.75 -11.47
C GLY A 239 23.12 -13.06 -12.05
N SER A 240 23.21 -13.18 -13.37
CA SER A 240 24.42 -13.67 -14.06
C SER A 240 25.65 -12.79 -13.84
N ARG A 241 25.52 -11.47 -13.98
CA ARG A 241 26.65 -10.55 -13.81
C ARG A 241 27.08 -10.43 -12.35
N LEU A 242 26.10 -10.38 -11.42
CA LEU A 242 26.38 -10.37 -9.99
C LEU A 242 27.17 -11.63 -9.57
N LEU A 243 26.69 -12.79 -10.00
CA LEU A 243 27.36 -14.07 -9.68
C LEU A 243 28.76 -14.16 -10.29
N GLY A 244 28.93 -13.73 -11.55
CA GLY A 244 30.21 -13.64 -12.20
C GLY A 244 31.20 -12.75 -11.46
N ASN A 245 30.75 -11.63 -10.90
CA ASN A 245 31.59 -10.74 -10.09
C ASN A 245 32.01 -11.38 -8.75
N ILE A 246 31.14 -12.21 -8.14
CA ILE A 246 31.46 -12.89 -6.89
C ILE A 246 32.47 -14.01 -7.10
N PHE A 247 32.31 -14.81 -8.15
CA PHE A 247 33.16 -15.97 -8.41
C PHE A 247 34.34 -15.71 -9.37
N GLY A 248 34.36 -14.55 -10.01
CA GLY A 248 35.37 -14.23 -11.03
C GLY A 248 35.11 -14.87 -12.40
N GLU A 249 34.15 -15.76 -12.51
CA GLU A 249 33.78 -16.49 -13.73
C GLU A 249 32.30 -16.87 -13.76
N LYS A 250 31.79 -17.27 -14.93
CA LYS A 250 30.41 -17.72 -15.10
C LYS A 250 30.28 -19.20 -14.71
N ARG A 251 29.82 -19.49 -13.51
CA ARG A 251 29.65 -20.86 -12.97
C ARG A 251 28.22 -21.40 -13.06
N PHE A 252 27.24 -20.57 -13.37
CA PHE A 252 25.85 -20.98 -13.43
C PHE A 252 25.13 -20.32 -14.61
N THR A 253 24.30 -21.08 -15.33
CA THR A 253 23.82 -20.64 -16.64
C THR A 253 22.66 -19.66 -16.55
N PHE A 254 21.70 -19.86 -15.63
CA PHE A 254 20.46 -19.07 -15.52
C PHE A 254 20.13 -18.69 -14.07
N PRO A 255 20.99 -17.93 -13.38
CA PRO A 255 20.69 -17.50 -12.03
C PRO A 255 19.52 -16.51 -12.05
N LYS A 256 18.64 -16.60 -11.05
CA LYS A 256 17.58 -15.62 -10.84
C LYS A 256 18.19 -14.30 -10.32
N SER A 257 17.49 -13.18 -10.54
CA SER A 257 17.83 -11.94 -9.85
C SER A 257 17.69 -12.13 -8.34
N VAL A 258 18.73 -11.76 -7.59
CA VAL A 258 18.69 -11.81 -6.12
C VAL A 258 17.59 -10.91 -5.55
N TYR A 259 17.31 -9.77 -6.18
CA TYR A 259 16.25 -8.85 -5.74
C TYR A 259 14.86 -9.38 -6.06
N ALA A 260 14.66 -10.07 -7.19
CA ALA A 260 13.37 -10.72 -7.47
C ALA A 260 13.04 -11.79 -6.41
N VAL A 261 14.01 -12.58 -6.00
CA VAL A 261 13.85 -13.58 -4.93
C VAL A 261 13.67 -12.89 -3.57
N MET A 262 14.44 -11.84 -3.29
CA MET A 262 14.32 -11.04 -2.08
C MET A 262 12.90 -10.46 -1.92
N ASP A 263 12.34 -9.88 -2.98
CA ASP A 263 11.01 -9.29 -2.96
C ASP A 263 9.91 -10.35 -2.77
N CYS A 264 10.04 -11.53 -3.40
CA CYS A 264 9.16 -12.66 -3.13
C CYS A 264 9.13 -13.04 -1.64
N LEU A 265 10.30 -13.12 -1.01
CA LEU A 265 10.43 -13.41 0.41
C LEU A 265 9.94 -12.25 1.28
N TYR A 266 10.25 -11.02 0.91
CA TYR A 266 9.87 -9.82 1.65
C TYR A 266 8.36 -9.68 1.79
N PHE A 267 7.60 -9.85 0.71
CA PHE A 267 6.13 -9.82 0.75
C PHE A 267 5.49 -10.92 1.59
N CYS A 268 6.22 -11.96 1.92
CA CYS A 268 5.72 -13.06 2.76
C CYS A 268 6.26 -13.06 4.19
N THR A 269 7.42 -12.43 4.42
CA THR A 269 8.16 -12.56 5.69
C THR A 269 8.60 -11.25 6.33
N ALA A 270 8.17 -10.07 5.84
CA ALA A 270 8.58 -8.78 6.39
C ALA A 270 8.32 -8.69 7.91
N TYR A 271 7.18 -9.19 8.39
CA TYR A 271 6.84 -9.22 9.81
C TYR A 271 7.13 -10.57 10.48
N LYS A 272 7.95 -11.41 9.85
CA LYS A 272 8.40 -12.71 10.37
C LYS A 272 9.93 -12.77 10.41
N PRO A 273 10.59 -12.01 11.30
CA PRO A 273 12.05 -11.89 11.30
C PRO A 273 12.80 -13.20 11.60
N ASN A 274 12.11 -14.21 12.10
CA ASN A 274 12.67 -15.54 12.42
C ASN A 274 12.16 -16.64 11.48
N ALA A 275 11.58 -16.29 10.31
CA ALA A 275 11.04 -17.27 9.37
C ALA A 275 12.10 -18.31 8.95
N LEU A 276 11.63 -19.54 8.73
CA LEU A 276 12.42 -20.59 8.08
C LEU A 276 12.07 -20.65 6.60
N ILE A 277 13.07 -20.49 5.77
CA ILE A 277 12.98 -20.61 4.32
C ILE A 277 13.63 -21.94 3.92
N VAL A 278 12.94 -22.72 3.08
CA VAL A 278 13.49 -23.98 2.52
C VAL A 278 13.47 -23.87 1.01
N ASP A 279 14.64 -24.01 0.40
CA ASP A 279 14.79 -24.02 -1.06
C ASP A 279 15.18 -25.43 -1.51
N PHE A 280 14.23 -26.09 -2.20
CA PHE A 280 14.41 -27.46 -2.68
C PHE A 280 15.23 -27.57 -3.96
N PHE A 281 15.50 -26.43 -4.63
CA PHE A 281 16.25 -26.36 -5.87
C PHE A 281 17.27 -25.23 -5.82
N ALA A 282 18.22 -25.35 -4.90
CA ALA A 282 19.16 -24.31 -4.50
C ALA A 282 19.88 -23.59 -5.67
N GLY A 283 20.14 -24.31 -6.75
CA GLY A 283 20.75 -23.75 -7.96
C GLY A 283 22.03 -22.96 -7.65
N SER A 284 22.00 -21.69 -8.00
CA SER A 284 23.11 -20.75 -7.74
C SER A 284 23.19 -20.21 -6.30
N GLY A 285 22.33 -20.64 -5.40
CA GLY A 285 22.27 -20.13 -4.02
C GLY A 285 21.59 -18.76 -3.87
N THR A 286 20.83 -18.33 -4.86
CA THR A 286 20.17 -17.00 -4.87
C THR A 286 19.27 -16.79 -3.67
N THR A 287 18.55 -17.82 -3.23
CA THR A 287 17.65 -17.73 -2.06
C THR A 287 18.42 -17.46 -0.78
N LEU A 288 19.56 -18.11 -0.55
CA LEU A 288 20.40 -17.83 0.63
C LEU A 288 20.92 -16.38 0.61
N HIS A 289 21.33 -15.91 -0.56
CA HIS A 289 21.80 -14.53 -0.72
C HIS A 289 20.66 -13.54 -0.40
N ALA A 290 19.45 -13.76 -0.92
CA ALA A 290 18.26 -12.95 -0.65
C ALA A 290 17.88 -12.92 0.84
N VAL A 291 17.94 -14.08 1.52
CA VAL A 291 17.69 -14.17 2.97
C VAL A 291 18.71 -13.35 3.77
N ASN A 292 19.99 -13.39 3.39
CA ASN A 292 21.03 -12.60 4.06
C ASN A 292 20.81 -11.08 3.85
N LEU A 293 20.41 -10.66 2.65
CA LEU A 293 20.08 -9.26 2.39
C LEU A 293 18.86 -8.80 3.20
N LEU A 294 17.81 -9.60 3.31
CA LEU A 294 16.63 -9.29 4.15
C LEU A 294 17.02 -9.15 5.62
N ASN A 295 17.82 -10.08 6.14
CA ASN A 295 18.28 -10.01 7.53
C ASN A 295 19.14 -8.76 7.78
N ALA A 296 19.99 -8.37 6.82
CA ALA A 296 20.78 -7.15 6.91
C ALA A 296 19.91 -5.88 6.85
N MET A 297 18.81 -5.91 6.09
CA MET A 297 17.90 -4.77 5.91
C MET A 297 17.09 -4.46 7.18
N ASP A 298 16.60 -5.48 7.87
CA ASP A 298 15.68 -5.32 9.01
C ASP A 298 16.19 -5.88 10.33
N ASN A 299 17.48 -6.26 10.41
CA ASN A 299 18.11 -6.94 11.55
C ASN A 299 17.38 -8.26 11.94
N GLY A 300 16.81 -8.93 10.95
CA GLY A 300 16.13 -10.21 11.13
C GLY A 300 17.12 -11.37 11.34
N ASN A 301 16.55 -12.51 11.72
CA ASN A 301 17.29 -13.76 11.95
C ASN A 301 16.61 -14.93 11.19
N ARG A 302 16.17 -14.66 9.96
CA ARG A 302 15.61 -15.69 9.07
C ARG A 302 16.67 -16.71 8.75
N ARG A 303 16.27 -17.98 8.72
CA ARG A 303 17.16 -19.12 8.42
C ARG A 303 16.81 -19.71 7.07
N CYS A 304 17.81 -20.20 6.35
CA CYS A 304 17.65 -20.83 5.05
C CYS A 304 18.21 -22.25 5.06
N ILE A 305 17.40 -23.22 4.60
CA ILE A 305 17.84 -24.59 4.31
C ILE A 305 17.87 -24.73 2.78
N MET A 306 19.04 -25.10 2.25
CA MET A 306 19.28 -25.25 0.82
C MET A 306 19.43 -26.73 0.50
N VAL A 307 18.63 -27.20 -0.46
CA VAL A 307 18.71 -28.58 -0.99
C VAL A 307 19.18 -28.53 -2.43
N THR A 308 20.20 -29.31 -2.75
CA THR A 308 20.77 -29.41 -4.10
C THR A 308 21.10 -30.86 -4.42
N ASN A 309 20.99 -31.24 -5.68
CA ASN A 309 21.41 -32.55 -6.18
C ASN A 309 22.93 -32.64 -6.42
N ASN A 310 23.67 -31.55 -6.15
CA ASN A 310 25.13 -31.48 -6.31
C ASN A 310 25.59 -31.91 -7.72
N GLU A 311 24.94 -31.33 -8.75
CA GLU A 311 25.39 -31.52 -10.13
C GLU A 311 26.84 -31.04 -10.27
N VAL A 312 27.72 -31.97 -10.57
CA VAL A 312 29.14 -31.73 -10.93
C VAL A 312 29.21 -31.94 -12.42
N SER A 313 29.67 -30.92 -13.18
CA SER A 313 30.00 -31.13 -14.59
C SER A 313 31.15 -32.11 -14.67
N ASP A 314 31.07 -33.10 -15.56
CA ASP A 314 32.14 -34.05 -15.88
C ASP A 314 33.23 -33.38 -16.74
N ASP A 315 33.81 -32.26 -16.30
CA ASP A 315 34.91 -31.60 -16.96
C ASP A 315 36.27 -31.95 -16.33
#